data_16f8731785eee267ac9260cbc4615d7d
#
_entry.id   16f8731785eee267ac9260cbc4615d7d
#
_cell.length_a   1.000
_cell.length_b   1.000
_cell.length_c   1.000
_cell.angle_alpha   90.00
_cell.angle_beta   90.00
_cell.angle_gamma   90.00
#
_symmetry.space_group_name_H-M   'P 1'
#
loop_
_entity.id
_entity.type
_entity.pdbx_description
1 polymer ?
#
loop_
_entity_poly.entity_id
_entity_poly.type
_entity_poly.pdbx_seq_one_letter_code
_entity_poly.pdbx_strand_id
1 'polypeptide(L)'
;MPTHERPLGLRVPEAETPTEPTRGRPRDSHLDAAILAVAERQLRERGFRGMSLASVAREAGTTVPSLRRRYRDKSTLAAAVVDSIRVEAPLEGSGPPRDRALAVLENFGRNLERPHSIALLGTLLAEEHRTPELLTRFRSRLVRPRRRLLAEALEAGVRARQLAPPTDTDVAVNMLIGSFYAIYVSQGHIPQDWPQRALELIWPAD
;
A
#
# COMPACT_ATOMS: atom_id res chain seq x y z
N MET A 1 6.63 -63.03 -69.16
CA MET A 1 7.51 -62.66 -68.05
C MET A 1 7.58 -61.16 -68.01
N PRO A 2 6.79 -60.47 -67.13
CA PRO A 2 6.93 -59.03 -66.94
C PRO A 2 7.79 -58.76 -65.70
N THR A 3 8.74 -57.87 -65.89
CA THR A 3 9.68 -57.32 -64.92
C THR A 3 9.00 -56.30 -63.99
N HIS A 4 9.13 -56.54 -62.68
CA HIS A 4 8.66 -55.61 -61.65
C HIS A 4 9.68 -54.46 -61.47
N GLU A 5 9.28 -53.24 -61.81
CA GLU A 5 9.94 -52.03 -61.39
C GLU A 5 9.45 -51.62 -59.98
N ARG A 6 10.42 -51.38 -59.07
CA ARG A 6 10.20 -50.79 -57.73
C ARG A 6 10.19 -49.27 -57.88
N PRO A 7 9.23 -48.58 -57.26
CA PRO A 7 9.29 -47.12 -57.18
C PRO A 7 10.24 -46.68 -56.07
N LEU A 8 11.10 -45.70 -56.40
CA LEU A 8 11.96 -44.95 -55.50
C LEU A 8 11.10 -44.13 -54.50
N GLY A 9 11.25 -44.43 -53.20
CA GLY A 9 10.66 -43.65 -52.13
C GLY A 9 11.39 -42.33 -51.95
N LEU A 10 10.72 -41.25 -52.25
CA LEU A 10 11.14 -39.89 -51.83
C LEU A 10 10.96 -39.76 -50.32
N ARG A 11 12.07 -39.60 -49.57
CA ARG A 11 12.03 -39.15 -48.18
C ARG A 11 11.66 -37.65 -48.15
N VAL A 12 10.52 -37.35 -47.61
CA VAL A 12 10.12 -35.97 -47.23
C VAL A 12 10.88 -35.64 -45.95
N PRO A 13 11.58 -34.50 -45.85
CA PRO A 13 12.20 -34.09 -44.58
C PRO A 13 11.09 -33.75 -43.60
N GLU A 14 11.15 -34.34 -42.38
CA GLU A 14 10.29 -33.99 -41.25
C GLU A 14 10.54 -32.50 -40.91
N ALA A 15 9.44 -31.75 -40.93
CA ALA A 15 9.44 -30.36 -40.51
C ALA A 15 9.79 -30.30 -39.01
N GLU A 16 10.89 -29.65 -38.68
CA GLU A 16 11.25 -29.31 -37.31
C GLU A 16 10.11 -28.49 -36.68
N THR A 17 9.48 -29.05 -35.66
CA THR A 17 8.51 -28.37 -34.84
C THR A 17 9.18 -27.18 -34.15
N PRO A 18 8.64 -25.95 -34.23
CA PRO A 18 9.22 -24.81 -33.51
C PRO A 18 9.17 -25.09 -32.01
N THR A 19 10.34 -25.12 -31.37
CA THR A 19 10.46 -25.22 -29.93
C THR A 19 9.79 -23.98 -29.33
N GLU A 20 8.69 -24.18 -28.61
CA GLU A 20 8.04 -23.10 -27.83
C GLU A 20 9.08 -22.43 -26.92
N PRO A 21 9.06 -21.07 -26.81
CA PRO A 21 9.98 -20.37 -25.93
C PRO A 21 9.69 -20.81 -24.49
N THR A 22 10.69 -21.40 -23.86
CA THR A 22 10.69 -21.85 -22.47
C THR A 22 10.20 -20.68 -21.59
N ARG A 23 8.98 -20.79 -21.05
CA ARG A 23 8.47 -19.86 -20.03
C ARG A 23 9.52 -19.76 -18.93
N GLY A 24 10.07 -18.56 -18.74
CA GLY A 24 11.05 -18.28 -17.69
C GLY A 24 10.54 -18.79 -16.34
N ARG A 25 11.48 -19.29 -15.52
CA ARG A 25 11.18 -19.82 -14.16
C ARG A 25 10.16 -18.94 -13.45
N PRO A 26 9.07 -19.48 -12.87
CA PRO A 26 8.06 -18.71 -12.17
C PRO A 26 8.72 -17.77 -11.16
N ARG A 27 8.21 -16.53 -11.05
CA ARG A 27 8.71 -15.58 -10.05
C ARG A 27 8.58 -16.22 -8.66
N ASP A 28 9.68 -16.25 -7.93
CA ASP A 28 9.69 -16.73 -6.56
C ASP A 28 8.99 -15.70 -5.66
N SER A 29 7.74 -15.97 -5.32
CA SER A 29 6.90 -15.11 -4.50
C SER A 29 7.45 -14.94 -3.07
N HIS A 30 8.15 -15.94 -2.55
CA HIS A 30 8.80 -15.86 -1.23
C HIS A 30 9.95 -14.87 -1.25
N LEU A 31 10.76 -14.88 -2.29
CA LEU A 31 11.84 -13.92 -2.46
C LEU A 31 11.31 -12.49 -2.66
N ASP A 32 10.22 -12.32 -3.43
CA ASP A 32 9.61 -11.02 -3.62
C ASP A 32 9.06 -10.46 -2.29
N ALA A 33 8.40 -11.30 -1.47
CA ALA A 33 7.94 -10.93 -0.14
C ALA A 33 9.10 -10.56 0.80
N ALA A 34 10.19 -11.34 0.81
CA ALA A 34 11.38 -11.06 1.60
C ALA A 34 12.04 -9.73 1.22
N ILE A 35 12.17 -9.45 -0.08
CA ILE A 35 12.72 -8.18 -0.59
C ILE A 35 11.86 -7.01 -0.10
N LEU A 36 10.53 -7.08 -0.26
CA LEU A 36 9.64 -6.01 0.16
C LEU A 36 9.65 -5.79 1.68
N ALA A 37 9.67 -6.86 2.47
CA ALA A 37 9.75 -6.76 3.93
C ALA A 37 11.04 -6.09 4.41
N VAL A 38 12.19 -6.45 3.82
CA VAL A 38 13.48 -5.82 4.13
C VAL A 38 13.49 -4.36 3.68
N ALA A 39 13.01 -4.07 2.49
CA ALA A 39 12.95 -2.70 1.96
C ALA A 39 12.01 -1.81 2.79
N GLU A 40 10.86 -2.32 3.21
CA GLU A 40 9.92 -1.63 4.09
C GLU A 40 10.58 -1.29 5.43
N ARG A 41 11.23 -2.27 6.07
CA ARG A 41 11.96 -2.03 7.32
C ARG A 41 13.03 -0.96 7.15
N GLN A 42 13.87 -1.04 6.11
CA GLN A 42 14.92 -0.02 5.88
C GLN A 42 14.34 1.37 5.60
N LEU A 43 13.22 1.47 4.86
CA LEU A 43 12.53 2.75 4.65
C LEU A 43 12.02 3.35 5.95
N ARG A 44 11.49 2.53 6.84
CA ARG A 44 10.97 2.98 8.15
C ARG A 44 12.08 3.38 9.12
N GLU A 45 13.17 2.61 9.17
CA GLU A 45 14.28 2.82 10.12
C GLU A 45 15.30 3.86 9.66
N ARG A 46 15.64 3.87 8.36
CA ARG A 46 16.77 4.64 7.80
C ARG A 46 16.34 5.69 6.80
N GLY A 47 15.05 5.75 6.51
CA GLY A 47 14.49 6.62 5.49
C GLY A 47 14.88 6.22 4.05
N PHE A 48 14.34 6.95 3.07
CA PHE A 48 14.63 6.67 1.66
C PHE A 48 16.12 6.79 1.33
N ARG A 49 16.83 7.77 1.90
CA ARG A 49 18.26 7.97 1.61
C ARG A 49 19.13 6.86 2.15
N GLY A 50 18.83 6.36 3.35
CA GLY A 50 19.59 5.29 4.00
C GLY A 50 19.34 3.89 3.43
N MET A 51 18.25 3.68 2.67
CA MET A 51 18.00 2.44 1.95
C MET A 51 18.86 2.36 0.69
N SER A 52 19.40 1.17 0.39
CA SER A 52 20.11 0.89 -0.86
C SER A 52 19.76 -0.48 -1.43
N LEU A 53 19.80 -0.61 -2.78
CA LEU A 53 19.57 -1.91 -3.41
C LEU A 53 20.57 -2.97 -2.94
N ALA A 54 21.83 -2.56 -2.65
CA ALA A 54 22.86 -3.48 -2.16
C ALA A 54 22.56 -3.99 -0.75
N SER A 55 22.15 -3.11 0.18
CA SER A 55 21.78 -3.53 1.54
C SER A 55 20.52 -4.39 1.54
N VAL A 56 19.51 -4.03 0.74
CA VAL A 56 18.29 -4.83 0.61
C VAL A 56 18.59 -6.21 0.03
N ALA A 57 19.39 -6.31 -1.03
CA ALA A 57 19.76 -7.59 -1.63
C ALA A 57 20.47 -8.50 -0.62
N ARG A 58 21.46 -7.97 0.09
CA ARG A 58 22.21 -8.71 1.12
C ARG A 58 21.29 -9.22 2.24
N GLU A 59 20.44 -8.36 2.78
CA GLU A 59 19.55 -8.71 3.90
C GLU A 59 18.40 -9.64 3.48
N ALA A 60 17.95 -9.56 2.22
CA ALA A 60 16.92 -10.44 1.66
C ALA A 60 17.48 -11.77 1.11
N GLY A 61 18.78 -12.06 1.27
CA GLY A 61 19.39 -13.30 0.78
C GLY A 61 19.44 -13.42 -0.75
N THR A 62 19.58 -12.30 -1.46
CA THR A 62 19.63 -12.29 -2.93
C THR A 62 20.78 -11.44 -3.47
N THR A 63 20.94 -11.37 -4.77
CA THR A 63 21.97 -10.57 -5.41
C THR A 63 21.40 -9.27 -6.00
N VAL A 64 22.23 -8.23 -6.10
CA VAL A 64 21.83 -6.95 -6.71
C VAL A 64 21.32 -7.13 -8.15
N PRO A 65 21.96 -7.93 -9.03
CA PRO A 65 21.42 -8.22 -10.36
C PRO A 65 20.02 -8.87 -10.33
N SER A 66 19.77 -9.81 -9.40
CA SER A 66 18.46 -10.43 -9.23
C SER A 66 17.41 -9.42 -8.79
N LEU A 67 17.77 -8.54 -7.86
CA LEU A 67 16.89 -7.46 -7.37
C LEU A 67 16.59 -6.46 -8.49
N ARG A 68 17.60 -6.04 -9.30
CA ARG A 68 17.43 -5.10 -10.42
C ARG A 68 16.54 -5.63 -11.55
N ARG A 69 16.50 -6.93 -11.76
CA ARG A 69 15.54 -7.53 -12.70
C ARG A 69 14.08 -7.35 -12.27
N ARG A 70 13.82 -7.19 -10.96
CA ARG A 70 12.50 -6.98 -10.39
C ARG A 70 12.17 -5.50 -10.20
N TYR A 71 13.15 -4.74 -9.71
CA TYR A 71 13.04 -3.32 -9.37
C TYR A 71 14.24 -2.59 -9.97
N ARG A 72 14.00 -1.85 -11.06
CA ARG A 72 15.05 -1.18 -11.82
C ARG A 72 15.97 -0.31 -10.96
N ASP A 73 15.39 0.41 -10.02
CA ASP A 73 16.06 1.37 -9.15
C ASP A 73 15.42 1.40 -7.74
N LYS A 74 16.00 2.22 -6.87
CA LYS A 74 15.55 2.40 -5.50
C LYS A 74 14.14 2.99 -5.42
N SER A 75 13.78 3.91 -6.30
CA SER A 75 12.46 4.54 -6.35
C SER A 75 11.38 3.52 -6.73
N THR A 76 11.66 2.68 -7.72
CA THR A 76 10.76 1.59 -8.12
C THR A 76 10.54 0.59 -6.98
N LEU A 77 11.60 0.24 -6.23
CA LEU A 77 11.49 -0.64 -5.06
C LEU A 77 10.67 0.01 -3.95
N ALA A 78 10.93 1.29 -3.63
CA ALA A 78 10.18 2.02 -2.62
C ALA A 78 8.70 2.18 -3.01
N ALA A 79 8.40 2.41 -4.28
CA ALA A 79 7.03 2.44 -4.79
C ALA A 79 6.32 1.09 -4.59
N ALA A 80 7.02 -0.02 -4.87
CA ALA A 80 6.48 -1.37 -4.64
C ALA A 80 6.25 -1.64 -3.14
N VAL A 81 7.11 -1.12 -2.26
CA VAL A 81 6.87 -1.18 -0.81
C VAL A 81 5.59 -0.44 -0.45
N VAL A 82 5.40 0.80 -0.92
CA VAL A 82 4.15 1.55 -0.67
C VAL A 82 2.94 0.78 -1.19
N ASP A 83 3.06 0.12 -2.35
CA ASP A 83 1.99 -0.70 -2.93
C ASP A 83 1.71 -1.98 -2.13
N SER A 84 2.70 -2.50 -1.41
CA SER A 84 2.58 -3.72 -0.60
C SER A 84 2.07 -3.48 0.83
N ILE A 85 2.04 -2.22 1.30
CA ILE A 85 1.58 -1.90 2.64
C ILE A 85 0.16 -2.41 2.83
N ARG A 86 0.00 -3.35 3.74
CA ARG A 86 -1.30 -3.85 4.18
C ARG A 86 -1.74 -3.02 5.38
N VAL A 87 -2.81 -2.28 5.20
CA VAL A 87 -3.55 -1.66 6.30
C VAL A 87 -4.78 -2.51 6.56
N GLU A 88 -5.18 -2.60 7.83
CA GLU A 88 -6.50 -3.11 8.12
C GLU A 88 -7.50 -2.23 7.40
N ALA A 89 -8.35 -2.82 6.58
CA ALA A 89 -9.46 -2.08 6.00
C ALA A 89 -10.39 -1.67 7.14
N PRO A 90 -10.91 -0.44 7.15
CA PRO A 90 -12.05 -0.12 7.99
C PRO A 90 -13.15 -1.13 7.62
N LEU A 91 -13.83 -1.67 8.61
CA LEU A 91 -15.00 -2.50 8.35
C LEU A 91 -15.96 -1.68 7.50
N GLU A 92 -16.28 -2.15 6.30
CA GLU A 92 -17.37 -1.59 5.51
C GLU A 92 -18.64 -1.84 6.31
N GLY A 93 -18.98 -0.89 7.20
CA GLY A 93 -20.02 -1.10 8.20
C GLY A 93 -21.38 -0.73 7.67
N SER A 94 -22.30 -1.69 7.76
CA SER A 94 -23.73 -1.43 7.95
C SER A 94 -23.90 -1.06 9.44
N GLY A 95 -24.36 0.16 9.74
CA GLY A 95 -24.58 0.61 11.12
C GLY A 95 -24.86 2.11 11.17
N PRO A 96 -25.17 2.62 12.36
CA PRO A 96 -25.36 4.04 12.58
C PRO A 96 -24.18 4.86 12.03
N PRO A 97 -24.42 6.01 11.40
CA PRO A 97 -23.35 6.82 10.82
C PRO A 97 -22.24 7.18 11.80
N ARG A 98 -22.59 7.46 13.07
CA ARG A 98 -21.61 7.78 14.12
C ARG A 98 -20.67 6.62 14.42
N ASP A 99 -21.19 5.40 14.52
CA ASP A 99 -20.39 4.20 14.79
C ASP A 99 -19.43 3.89 13.62
N ARG A 100 -19.88 4.15 12.40
CA ARG A 100 -19.03 4.02 11.19
C ARG A 100 -17.88 5.03 11.23
N ALA A 101 -18.16 6.30 11.58
CA ALA A 101 -17.12 7.32 11.71
C ALA A 101 -16.11 6.93 12.79
N LEU A 102 -16.58 6.48 13.95
CA LEU A 102 -15.75 6.00 15.05
C LEU A 102 -14.86 4.83 14.61
N ALA A 103 -15.43 3.81 13.97
CA ALA A 103 -14.68 2.65 13.49
C ALA A 103 -13.57 3.03 12.50
N VAL A 104 -13.79 4.03 11.63
CA VAL A 104 -12.76 4.55 10.73
C VAL A 104 -11.62 5.23 11.50
N LEU A 105 -11.92 6.01 12.54
CA LEU A 105 -10.91 6.66 13.38
C LEU A 105 -10.10 5.66 14.19
N GLU A 106 -10.76 4.69 14.81
CA GLU A 106 -10.10 3.60 15.55
C GLU A 106 -9.17 2.78 14.63
N ASN A 107 -9.64 2.42 13.44
CA ASN A 107 -8.82 1.74 12.45
C ASN A 107 -7.62 2.61 12.02
N PHE A 108 -7.82 3.91 11.88
CA PHE A 108 -6.75 4.85 11.57
C PHE A 108 -5.68 4.86 12.67
N GLY A 109 -6.09 4.97 13.94
CA GLY A 109 -5.18 4.90 15.09
C GLY A 109 -4.37 3.61 15.10
N ARG A 110 -5.04 2.45 15.09
CA ARG A 110 -4.38 1.12 15.08
C ARG A 110 -3.35 0.97 13.94
N ASN A 111 -3.65 1.47 12.75
CA ASN A 111 -2.71 1.39 11.64
C ASN A 111 -1.46 2.27 11.82
N LEU A 112 -1.59 3.42 12.51
CA LEU A 112 -0.47 4.33 12.75
C LEU A 112 0.32 3.99 14.01
N GLU A 113 -0.26 3.28 14.97
CA GLU A 113 0.44 2.74 16.14
C GLU A 113 1.40 1.60 15.80
N ARG A 114 1.27 0.99 14.63
CA ARG A 114 2.25 -0.01 14.18
C ARG A 114 3.65 0.59 14.16
N PRO A 115 4.68 -0.19 14.56
CA PRO A 115 6.05 0.30 14.63
C PRO A 115 6.47 1.06 13.37
N HIS A 116 7.02 2.24 13.55
CA HIS A 116 7.56 3.10 12.48
C HIS A 116 6.56 3.58 11.40
N SER A 117 5.24 3.46 11.60
CA SER A 117 4.26 3.91 10.59
C SER A 117 4.35 5.43 10.35
N ILE A 118 4.48 6.21 11.41
CA ILE A 118 4.66 7.67 11.31
C ILE A 118 6.02 8.02 10.72
N ALA A 119 7.09 7.26 11.05
CA ALA A 119 8.40 7.45 10.46
C ALA A 119 8.40 7.23 8.93
N LEU A 120 7.63 6.25 8.45
CA LEU A 120 7.44 6.06 7.01
C LEU A 120 6.76 7.26 6.37
N LEU A 121 5.68 7.79 6.97
CA LEU A 121 5.03 9.01 6.46
C LEU A 121 6.01 10.19 6.42
N GLY A 122 6.79 10.39 7.49
CA GLY A 122 7.86 11.40 7.53
C GLY A 122 8.87 11.23 6.38
N THR A 123 9.28 10.01 6.10
CA THR A 123 10.17 9.69 4.97
C THR A 123 9.55 10.08 3.63
N LEU A 124 8.26 9.77 3.41
CA LEU A 124 7.56 10.09 2.16
C LEU A 124 7.39 11.61 1.96
N LEU A 125 7.09 12.33 3.05
CA LEU A 125 7.00 13.79 3.04
C LEU A 125 8.37 14.44 2.78
N ALA A 126 9.45 13.94 3.38
CA ALA A 126 10.81 14.47 3.17
C ALA A 126 11.29 14.28 1.71
N GLU A 127 10.76 13.30 0.99
CA GLU A 127 11.10 13.03 -0.40
C GLU A 127 10.10 13.62 -1.40
N GLU A 128 9.09 14.38 -0.97
CA GLU A 128 8.01 14.91 -1.83
C GLU A 128 8.52 15.66 -3.06
N HIS A 129 9.59 16.47 -2.91
CA HIS A 129 10.14 17.24 -4.03
C HIS A 129 11.10 16.46 -4.93
N ARG A 130 11.64 15.32 -4.47
CA ARG A 130 12.61 14.52 -5.22
C ARG A 130 12.00 13.28 -5.86
N THR A 131 11.04 12.69 -5.20
CA THR A 131 10.40 11.45 -5.61
C THR A 131 8.89 11.56 -5.34
N PRO A 132 8.19 12.54 -5.99
CA PRO A 132 6.79 12.87 -5.69
C PRO A 132 5.83 11.70 -5.91
N GLU A 133 6.19 10.75 -6.76
CA GLU A 133 5.40 9.55 -7.04
C GLU A 133 5.20 8.65 -5.80
N LEU A 134 6.13 8.65 -4.84
CA LEU A 134 5.99 7.87 -3.61
C LEU A 134 4.85 8.40 -2.75
N LEU A 135 4.81 9.70 -2.53
CA LEU A 135 3.74 10.33 -1.75
C LEU A 135 2.41 10.29 -2.50
N THR A 136 2.43 10.42 -3.84
CA THR A 136 1.23 10.28 -4.68
C THR A 136 0.61 8.88 -4.56
N ARG A 137 1.42 7.82 -4.59
CA ARG A 137 0.98 6.43 -4.37
C ARG A 137 0.42 6.24 -2.97
N PHE A 138 1.13 6.72 -1.96
CA PHE A 138 0.67 6.67 -0.57
C PHE A 138 -0.69 7.37 -0.40
N ARG A 139 -0.83 8.57 -0.94
CA ARG A 139 -2.10 9.31 -0.91
C ARG A 139 -3.24 8.53 -1.59
N SER A 140 -2.99 7.97 -2.78
CA SER A 140 -4.04 7.25 -3.53
C SER A 140 -4.45 5.93 -2.89
N ARG A 141 -3.51 5.18 -2.32
CA ARG A 141 -3.78 3.84 -1.78
C ARG A 141 -4.24 3.84 -0.32
N LEU A 142 -3.70 4.72 0.49
CA LEU A 142 -3.87 4.65 1.94
C LEU A 142 -4.67 5.83 2.50
N VAL A 143 -4.47 7.03 1.95
CA VAL A 143 -5.10 8.24 2.50
C VAL A 143 -6.50 8.43 1.95
N ARG A 144 -6.64 8.50 0.62
CA ARG A 144 -7.92 8.82 -0.03
C ARG A 144 -9.05 7.85 0.31
N PRO A 145 -8.87 6.51 0.27
CA PRO A 145 -9.95 5.58 0.60
C PRO A 145 -10.49 5.78 2.02
N ARG A 146 -9.60 5.95 3.00
CA ARG A 146 -9.97 6.16 4.40
C ARG A 146 -10.69 7.49 4.61
N ARG A 147 -10.17 8.57 4.02
CA ARG A 147 -10.83 9.88 4.07
C ARG A 147 -12.24 9.84 3.49
N ARG A 148 -12.42 9.12 2.36
CA ARG A 148 -13.73 8.94 1.74
C ARG A 148 -14.71 8.25 2.70
N LEU A 149 -14.31 7.14 3.33
CA LEU A 149 -15.18 6.42 4.27
C LEU A 149 -15.60 7.29 5.46
N LEU A 150 -14.69 8.11 5.99
CA LEU A 150 -15.00 9.04 7.07
C LEU A 150 -15.96 10.14 6.59
N ALA A 151 -15.71 10.73 5.43
CA ALA A 151 -16.60 11.74 4.83
C ALA A 151 -18.01 11.18 4.59
N GLU A 152 -18.11 9.98 3.98
CA GLU A 152 -19.40 9.29 3.76
C GLU A 152 -20.18 9.05 5.05
N ALA A 153 -19.49 8.71 6.15
CA ALA A 153 -20.11 8.54 7.45
C ALA A 153 -20.63 9.88 8.03
N LEU A 154 -19.82 10.96 7.94
CA LEU A 154 -20.24 12.31 8.37
C LEU A 154 -21.40 12.83 7.55
N GLU A 155 -21.36 12.71 6.22
CA GLU A 155 -22.46 13.08 5.33
C GLU A 155 -23.75 12.31 5.63
N ALA A 156 -23.64 11.02 5.95
CA ALA A 156 -24.79 10.22 6.39
C ALA A 156 -25.38 10.76 7.68
N GLY A 157 -24.55 11.21 8.65
CA GLY A 157 -24.96 11.85 9.88
C GLY A 157 -25.70 13.17 9.63
N VAL A 158 -25.20 14.00 8.69
CA VAL A 158 -25.91 15.24 8.27
C VAL A 158 -27.27 14.91 7.65
N ARG A 159 -27.33 13.93 6.73
CA ARG A 159 -28.60 13.50 6.12
C ARG A 159 -29.58 12.94 7.14
N ALA A 160 -29.09 12.25 8.17
CA ALA A 160 -29.91 11.73 9.27
C ALA A 160 -30.27 12.79 10.33
N ARG A 161 -29.84 14.05 10.16
CA ARG A 161 -30.01 15.17 11.11
C ARG A 161 -29.36 14.90 12.48
N GLN A 162 -28.34 14.04 12.53
CA GLN A 162 -27.55 13.79 13.72
C GLN A 162 -26.36 14.75 13.84
N LEU A 163 -25.98 15.41 12.73
CA LEU A 163 -25.02 16.50 12.66
C LEU A 163 -25.71 17.76 12.17
N ALA A 164 -25.32 18.91 12.72
CA ALA A 164 -25.89 20.20 12.32
C ALA A 164 -25.50 20.54 10.86
N PRO A 165 -26.44 20.92 9.99
CA PRO A 165 -26.13 21.53 8.72
C PRO A 165 -25.82 23.05 8.91
N PRO A 166 -24.90 23.65 8.13
CA PRO A 166 -24.06 23.04 7.12
C PRO A 166 -22.72 22.57 7.72
N THR A 167 -22.60 21.28 8.09
CA THR A 167 -21.31 20.72 8.49
C THR A 167 -20.43 20.56 7.24
N ASP A 168 -19.32 21.28 7.17
CA ASP A 168 -18.29 21.06 6.15
C ASP A 168 -17.56 19.77 6.45
N THR A 169 -17.94 18.69 5.75
CA THR A 169 -17.41 17.35 5.99
C THR A 169 -15.92 17.23 5.65
N ASP A 170 -15.40 17.99 4.69
CA ASP A 170 -13.98 17.98 4.36
C ASP A 170 -13.14 18.62 5.48
N VAL A 171 -13.60 19.74 6.01
CA VAL A 171 -12.95 20.39 7.17
C VAL A 171 -13.04 19.48 8.39
N ALA A 172 -14.19 18.88 8.67
CA ALA A 172 -14.36 17.95 9.78
C ALA A 172 -13.43 16.73 9.67
N VAL A 173 -13.29 16.13 8.49
CA VAL A 173 -12.33 15.05 8.23
C VAL A 173 -10.89 15.50 8.48
N ASN A 174 -10.52 16.72 8.06
CA ASN A 174 -9.19 17.27 8.31
C ASN A 174 -8.93 17.50 9.79
N MET A 175 -9.91 18.02 10.54
CA MET A 175 -9.80 18.23 12.00
C MET A 175 -9.65 16.90 12.74
N LEU A 176 -10.49 15.91 12.43
CA LEU A 176 -10.45 14.60 13.07
C LEU A 176 -9.11 13.89 12.84
N ILE A 177 -8.68 13.74 11.59
CA ILE A 177 -7.42 13.09 11.26
C ILE A 177 -6.22 13.92 11.70
N GLY A 178 -6.28 15.25 11.55
CA GLY A 178 -5.23 16.18 11.93
C GLY A 178 -4.96 16.19 13.42
N SER A 179 -6.00 16.00 14.26
CA SER A 179 -5.85 15.96 15.72
C SER A 179 -4.94 14.82 16.18
N PHE A 180 -4.94 13.67 15.49
CA PHE A 180 -4.00 12.57 15.75
C PHE A 180 -2.54 13.04 15.62
N TYR A 181 -2.20 13.67 14.49
CA TYR A 181 -0.84 14.13 14.25
C TYR A 181 -0.44 15.27 15.21
N ALA A 182 -1.38 16.16 15.52
CA ALA A 182 -1.14 17.24 16.48
C ALA A 182 -0.81 16.69 17.88
N ILE A 183 -1.55 15.70 18.35
CA ILE A 183 -1.31 15.03 19.63
C ILE A 183 0.03 14.28 19.58
N TYR A 184 0.29 13.52 18.53
CA TYR A 184 1.55 12.77 18.41
C TYR A 184 2.77 13.68 18.44
N VAL A 185 2.73 14.79 17.69
CA VAL A 185 3.85 15.76 17.66
C VAL A 185 4.05 16.46 18.99
N SER A 186 2.96 16.77 19.71
CA SER A 186 3.05 17.49 20.98
C SER A 186 3.35 16.60 22.20
N GLN A 187 2.89 15.36 22.19
CA GLN A 187 2.93 14.47 23.38
C GLN A 187 3.76 13.19 23.16
N GLY A 188 4.07 12.81 21.92
CA GLY A 188 4.81 11.60 21.58
C GLY A 188 4.01 10.30 21.67
N HIS A 189 2.77 10.33 22.14
CA HIS A 189 1.87 9.19 22.24
C HIS A 189 0.42 9.60 21.95
N ILE A 190 -0.42 8.65 21.60
CA ILE A 190 -1.83 8.88 21.34
C ILE A 190 -2.66 8.23 22.47
N PRO A 191 -3.56 8.96 23.15
CA PRO A 191 -4.49 8.36 24.10
C PRO A 191 -5.40 7.33 23.44
N GLN A 192 -5.68 6.22 24.10
CA GLN A 192 -6.54 5.17 23.55
C GLN A 192 -7.98 5.65 23.24
N ASP A 193 -8.45 6.63 24.02
CA ASP A 193 -9.75 7.26 23.86
C ASP A 193 -9.78 8.41 22.83
N TRP A 194 -8.63 8.65 22.13
CA TRP A 194 -8.55 9.71 21.11
C TRP A 194 -9.67 9.65 20.07
N PRO A 195 -10.04 8.50 19.48
CA PRO A 195 -11.07 8.47 18.43
C PRO A 195 -12.43 8.97 18.94
N GLN A 196 -12.82 8.55 20.15
CA GLN A 196 -14.05 8.94 20.79
C GLN A 196 -14.05 10.43 21.09
N ARG A 197 -13.02 10.93 21.78
CA ARG A 197 -12.87 12.34 22.15
C ARG A 197 -12.82 13.26 20.93
N ALA A 198 -12.11 12.86 19.88
CA ALA A 198 -12.04 13.65 18.67
C ALA A 198 -13.42 13.73 17.97
N LEU A 199 -14.14 12.60 17.92
CA LEU A 199 -15.45 12.56 17.29
C LEU A 199 -16.49 13.36 18.10
N GLU A 200 -16.46 13.30 19.43
CA GLU A 200 -17.39 14.00 20.32
C GLU A 200 -17.38 15.52 20.15
N LEU A 201 -16.24 16.09 19.72
CA LEU A 201 -16.14 17.55 19.46
C LEU A 201 -17.05 18.01 18.33
N ILE A 202 -17.32 17.15 17.35
CA ILE A 202 -18.15 17.49 16.19
C ILE A 202 -19.48 16.71 16.17
N TRP A 203 -19.52 15.62 16.90
CA TRP A 203 -20.67 14.71 16.97
C TRP A 203 -20.86 14.24 18.44
N PRO A 204 -21.50 15.05 19.28
CA PRO A 204 -21.78 14.67 20.67
C PRO A 204 -22.52 13.33 20.76
N ALA A 205 -22.27 12.59 21.84
CA ALA A 205 -23.10 11.45 22.17
C ALA A 205 -24.46 11.98 22.65
N ASP A 206 -25.55 11.31 22.29
CA ASP A 206 -26.89 11.60 22.76
C ASP A 206 -27.00 11.40 24.29
#